data_849cf652dbc83d5abeedd52bc21b4bba
#
_entry.id   849cf652dbc83d5abeedd52bc21b4bba
#
_cell.length_a   1.000
_cell.length_b   1.000
_cell.length_c   1.000
_cell.angle_alpha   90.00
_cell.angle_beta   90.00
_cell.angle_gamma   90.00
#
_symmetry.space_group_name_H-M   'P 1'
#
loop_
_entity.id
_entity.type
_entity.pdbx_description
1 polymer ?
#
loop_
_entity_poly.entity_id
_entity_poly.type
_entity_poly.pdbx_seq_one_letter_code
_entity_poly.pdbx_strand_id
1 'polypeptide(L)'
;MAAVSMRELLEAGVHFGHQTRRWNPKMRRFIFGERGGIYVIDLQKTIVLAQEAHEMVRDIAAQGGSVLFVGTKKQARDAIATQADRCGMPYVNHRWLGGLLTNFRTITDRIQRLHELSRLNEEGQLELLPAKERLVRLHELEKLEKNLSGVAMMSKVPSAIFVIDLTAEQLAVHEAKRLGIPLIGLVDTNCDPDQVDLAIPGNDDAIRSNDLIARIIADGVIEGRKHLPSAVEGLSSDEAAAVDEAVAEILAQAEVAEVVAEVAVAEALVAEAVAEAVIADPTATPEQVVEAVAEAVIAEEVAEEAVAEAIVDIAVAEAVVEAIVEAEAEIAAEENPSA
;
A
#
# COMPACT_ATOMS: atom_id res chain seq x y z
N MET A 1 -12.13 7.03 24.36
CA MET A 1 -13.15 5.98 24.59
C MET A 1 -12.45 4.64 24.38
N ALA A 2 -12.85 3.54 25.02
CA ALA A 2 -12.24 2.23 24.79
C ALA A 2 -12.40 1.85 23.32
N ALA A 3 -11.32 1.41 22.68
CA ALA A 3 -11.28 1.04 21.25
C ALA A 3 -12.26 -0.10 20.91
N VAL A 4 -12.65 -0.92 21.90
CA VAL A 4 -13.56 -2.06 21.73
C VAL A 4 -14.31 -2.37 23.03
N SER A 5 -15.53 -2.89 22.89
CA SER A 5 -16.33 -3.33 24.03
C SER A 5 -16.16 -4.83 24.34
N MET A 6 -16.36 -5.21 25.61
CA MET A 6 -16.37 -6.64 26.02
C MET A 6 -17.36 -7.48 25.20
N ARG A 7 -18.48 -6.90 24.84
CA ARG A 7 -19.54 -7.55 24.08
C ARG A 7 -19.08 -7.90 22.66
N GLU A 8 -18.43 -6.97 21.99
CA GLU A 8 -17.88 -7.21 20.64
C GLU A 8 -16.84 -8.31 20.64
N LEU A 9 -15.93 -8.34 21.64
CA LEU A 9 -14.93 -9.42 21.78
C LEU A 9 -15.59 -10.79 21.99
N LEU A 10 -16.67 -10.84 22.79
CA LEU A 10 -17.43 -12.07 23.00
C LEU A 10 -18.14 -12.55 21.73
N GLU A 11 -18.78 -11.64 21.00
CA GLU A 11 -19.52 -11.93 19.76
C GLU A 11 -18.56 -12.34 18.63
N ALA A 12 -17.36 -11.77 18.58
CA ALA A 12 -16.30 -12.16 17.64
C ALA A 12 -15.63 -13.50 18.02
N GLY A 13 -15.82 -13.99 19.23
CA GLY A 13 -15.24 -15.25 19.69
C GLY A 13 -13.75 -15.17 20.05
N VAL A 14 -13.24 -13.99 20.43
CA VAL A 14 -11.85 -13.74 20.82
C VAL A 14 -11.46 -14.54 22.07
N HIS A 15 -12.40 -14.87 22.92
CA HIS A 15 -12.21 -15.58 24.19
C HIS A 15 -11.90 -17.08 24.04
N PHE A 16 -12.11 -17.67 22.87
CA PHE A 16 -11.78 -19.09 22.66
C PHE A 16 -10.29 -19.26 22.41
N GLY A 17 -9.68 -20.18 23.13
CA GLY A 17 -8.31 -20.62 22.88
C GLY A 17 -8.28 -22.02 22.35
N HIS A 18 -7.12 -22.64 22.37
CA HIS A 18 -6.87 -23.98 21.91
C HIS A 18 -7.19 -25.05 22.97
N GLN A 19 -7.17 -26.30 22.57
CA GLN A 19 -7.33 -27.43 23.47
C GLN A 19 -6.23 -27.48 24.53
N THR A 20 -6.58 -27.87 25.76
CA THR A 20 -5.68 -27.87 26.92
C THR A 20 -4.35 -28.60 26.72
N ARG A 21 -4.30 -29.63 25.86
CA ARG A 21 -3.06 -30.35 25.53
C ARG A 21 -2.08 -29.57 24.62
N ARG A 22 -2.51 -28.50 23.97
CA ARG A 22 -1.70 -27.71 23.01
C ARG A 22 -1.24 -26.38 23.56
N TRP A 23 -1.54 -26.08 24.80
CA TRP A 23 -1.27 -24.78 25.37
C TRP A 23 0.20 -24.56 25.72
N ASN A 24 0.59 -23.28 25.76
CA ASN A 24 1.88 -22.86 26.29
C ASN A 24 1.74 -22.44 27.76
N PRO A 25 2.54 -23.00 28.71
CA PRO A 25 2.47 -22.63 30.13
C PRO A 25 2.65 -21.12 30.40
N LYS A 26 3.39 -20.41 29.58
CA LYS A 26 3.59 -18.95 29.71
C LYS A 26 2.29 -18.17 29.51
N MET A 27 1.32 -18.73 28.78
CA MET A 27 0.00 -18.14 28.57
C MET A 27 -0.92 -18.20 29.79
N ARG A 28 -0.50 -18.91 30.86
CA ARG A 28 -1.30 -19.03 32.10
C ARG A 28 -1.77 -17.67 32.64
N ARG A 29 -0.96 -16.64 32.49
CA ARG A 29 -1.29 -15.27 32.93
C ARG A 29 -2.49 -14.64 32.21
N PHE A 30 -2.84 -15.16 31.01
CA PHE A 30 -3.91 -14.66 30.15
C PHE A 30 -5.13 -15.59 30.07
N ILE A 31 -5.09 -16.73 30.76
CA ILE A 31 -6.16 -17.71 30.78
C ILE A 31 -7.10 -17.42 31.94
N PHE A 32 -8.40 -17.27 31.64
CA PHE A 32 -9.46 -17.13 32.61
C PHE A 32 -9.81 -18.48 33.25
N GLY A 33 -9.90 -19.55 32.46
CA GLY A 33 -10.25 -20.87 32.91
C GLY A 33 -10.32 -21.91 31.80
N GLU A 34 -10.84 -23.07 32.11
CA GLU A 34 -11.05 -24.19 31.18
C GLU A 34 -12.55 -24.52 31.12
N ARG A 35 -13.04 -24.76 29.91
CA ARG A 35 -14.40 -25.22 29.67
C ARG A 35 -14.45 -26.22 28.52
N GLY A 36 -14.88 -27.44 28.79
CA GLY A 36 -15.01 -28.49 27.75
C GLY A 36 -13.69 -28.91 27.08
N GLY A 37 -12.56 -28.85 27.81
CA GLY A 37 -11.24 -29.22 27.28
C GLY A 37 -10.59 -28.13 26.43
N ILE A 38 -11.14 -26.89 26.43
CA ILE A 38 -10.64 -25.73 25.74
C ILE A 38 -10.36 -24.64 26.77
N TYR A 39 -9.21 -23.95 26.63
CA TYR A 39 -8.92 -22.78 27.45
C TYR A 39 -9.72 -21.57 26.99
N VAL A 40 -10.18 -20.80 27.97
CA VAL A 40 -10.89 -19.52 27.76
C VAL A 40 -9.95 -18.40 28.14
N ILE A 41 -9.77 -17.44 27.23
CA ILE A 41 -8.89 -16.29 27.39
C ILE A 41 -9.62 -15.22 28.23
N ASP A 42 -8.87 -14.51 29.07
CA ASP A 42 -9.34 -13.43 29.91
C ASP A 42 -9.49 -12.14 29.08
N LEU A 43 -10.72 -11.85 28.66
CA LEU A 43 -11.04 -10.69 27.85
C LEU A 43 -10.82 -9.34 28.57
N GLN A 44 -10.79 -9.30 29.89
CA GLN A 44 -10.47 -8.06 30.61
C GLN A 44 -9.04 -7.63 30.32
N LYS A 45 -8.11 -8.58 30.24
CA LYS A 45 -6.71 -8.33 29.86
C LYS A 45 -6.59 -8.03 28.38
N THR A 46 -7.38 -8.73 27.55
CA THR A 46 -7.39 -8.47 26.10
C THR A 46 -7.76 -7.03 25.80
N ILE A 47 -8.80 -6.48 26.45
CA ILE A 47 -9.23 -5.09 26.24
C ILE A 47 -8.11 -4.10 26.56
N VAL A 48 -7.46 -4.27 27.71
CA VAL A 48 -6.38 -3.36 28.15
C VAL A 48 -5.22 -3.40 27.18
N LEU A 49 -4.74 -4.60 26.82
CA LEU A 49 -3.61 -4.77 25.92
C LEU A 49 -3.93 -4.39 24.47
N ALA A 50 -5.17 -4.58 24.02
CA ALA A 50 -5.62 -4.10 22.71
C ALA A 50 -5.68 -2.56 22.65
N GLN A 51 -6.04 -1.91 23.77
CA GLN A 51 -5.99 -0.46 23.85
C GLN A 51 -4.56 0.08 23.91
N GLU A 52 -3.66 -0.56 24.65
CA GLU A 52 -2.23 -0.22 24.65
C GLU A 52 -1.63 -0.37 23.25
N ALA A 53 -2.02 -1.43 22.51
CA ALA A 53 -1.59 -1.62 21.12
C ALA A 53 -2.12 -0.53 20.19
N HIS A 54 -3.40 -0.16 20.32
CA HIS A 54 -4.00 0.93 19.58
C HIS A 54 -3.27 2.25 19.81
N GLU A 55 -2.96 2.58 21.08
CA GLU A 55 -2.25 3.82 21.45
C GLU A 55 -0.82 3.80 20.89
N MET A 56 -0.10 2.69 21.01
CA MET A 56 1.24 2.54 20.46
C MET A 56 1.28 2.73 18.95
N VAL A 57 0.35 2.12 18.22
CA VAL A 57 0.27 2.23 16.76
C VAL A 57 -0.14 3.65 16.34
N ARG A 58 -1.07 4.28 17.09
CA ARG A 58 -1.45 5.68 16.89
C ARG A 58 -0.25 6.61 17.00
N ASP A 59 0.55 6.45 18.05
CA ASP A 59 1.72 7.31 18.29
C ASP A 59 2.81 7.10 17.22
N ILE A 60 3.00 5.87 16.72
CA ILE A 60 3.88 5.58 15.59
C ILE A 60 3.36 6.23 14.30
N ALA A 61 2.06 6.12 14.04
CA ALA A 61 1.45 6.71 12.85
C ALA A 61 1.43 8.24 12.90
N ALA A 62 1.28 8.84 14.08
CA ALA A 62 1.38 10.29 14.29
C ALA A 62 2.79 10.85 14.02
N GLN A 63 3.81 10.01 14.05
CA GLN A 63 5.20 10.34 13.70
C GLN A 63 5.54 10.00 12.22
N GLY A 64 4.53 9.72 11.38
CA GLY A 64 4.75 9.32 10.00
C GLY A 64 5.33 7.91 9.83
N GLY A 65 5.37 7.11 10.91
CA GLY A 65 5.83 5.73 10.88
C GLY A 65 4.84 4.80 10.18
N SER A 66 5.36 3.72 9.57
CA SER A 66 4.54 2.68 8.93
C SER A 66 4.45 1.43 9.81
N VAL A 67 3.30 0.76 9.76
CA VAL A 67 3.01 -0.49 10.47
C VAL A 67 2.78 -1.59 9.45
N LEU A 68 3.60 -2.65 9.48
CA LEU A 68 3.45 -3.81 8.60
C LEU A 68 2.47 -4.82 9.21
N PHE A 69 1.38 -5.11 8.50
CA PHE A 69 0.40 -6.11 8.90
C PHE A 69 0.79 -7.49 8.36
N VAL A 70 0.86 -8.51 9.24
CA VAL A 70 1.31 -9.85 8.86
C VAL A 70 0.33 -10.91 9.33
N GLY A 71 -0.12 -11.76 8.41
CA GLY A 71 -1.00 -12.88 8.73
C GLY A 71 -1.23 -13.78 7.54
N THR A 72 -0.44 -14.86 7.43
CA THR A 72 -0.52 -15.80 6.31
C THR A 72 -1.51 -16.94 6.53
N LYS A 73 -2.01 -17.09 7.77
CA LYS A 73 -3.05 -18.06 8.11
C LYS A 73 -4.32 -17.80 7.31
N LYS A 74 -4.92 -18.87 6.77
CA LYS A 74 -6.11 -18.74 5.89
C LYS A 74 -7.24 -17.91 6.53
N GLN A 75 -7.42 -17.99 7.84
CA GLN A 75 -8.44 -17.26 8.59
C GLN A 75 -8.09 -15.78 8.84
N ALA A 76 -6.83 -15.38 8.64
CA ALA A 76 -6.35 -14.01 8.86
C ALA A 76 -6.13 -13.22 7.56
N ARG A 77 -5.95 -13.90 6.42
CA ARG A 77 -5.54 -13.29 5.13
C ARG A 77 -6.39 -12.13 4.69
N ASP A 78 -7.71 -12.36 4.66
CA ASP A 78 -8.65 -11.37 4.15
C ASP A 78 -8.80 -10.20 5.13
N ALA A 79 -8.80 -10.50 6.43
CA ALA A 79 -8.85 -9.50 7.49
C ALA A 79 -7.61 -8.58 7.44
N ILE A 80 -6.43 -9.16 7.32
CA ILE A 80 -5.15 -8.40 7.20
C ILE A 80 -5.18 -7.49 5.97
N ALA A 81 -5.51 -8.02 4.78
CA ALA A 81 -5.56 -7.22 3.56
C ALA A 81 -6.57 -6.08 3.68
N THR A 82 -7.82 -6.39 4.04
CA THR A 82 -8.90 -5.40 4.14
C THR A 82 -8.58 -4.28 5.12
N GLN A 83 -8.04 -4.60 6.30
CA GLN A 83 -7.76 -3.59 7.32
C GLN A 83 -6.49 -2.79 7.02
N ALA A 84 -5.47 -3.42 6.42
CA ALA A 84 -4.26 -2.73 5.99
C ALA A 84 -4.54 -1.77 4.82
N ASP A 85 -5.29 -2.21 3.79
CA ASP A 85 -5.72 -1.34 2.68
C ASP A 85 -6.55 -0.16 3.19
N ARG A 86 -7.47 -0.39 4.14
CA ARG A 86 -8.30 0.68 4.76
C ARG A 86 -7.47 1.78 5.42
N CYS A 87 -6.34 1.45 6.03
CA CYS A 87 -5.46 2.42 6.66
C CYS A 87 -4.23 2.79 5.82
N GLY A 88 -4.12 2.26 4.58
CA GLY A 88 -3.02 2.54 3.66
C GLY A 88 -1.66 2.07 4.18
N MET A 89 -1.63 0.92 4.88
CA MET A 89 -0.41 0.34 5.43
C MET A 89 0.01 -0.92 4.66
N PRO A 90 1.31 -1.24 4.60
CA PRO A 90 1.78 -2.45 3.94
C PRO A 90 1.33 -3.70 4.68
N TYR A 91 1.17 -4.80 3.93
CA TYR A 91 0.79 -6.09 4.51
C TYR A 91 1.39 -7.30 3.81
N VAL A 92 1.46 -8.43 4.53
CA VAL A 92 1.82 -9.74 4.02
C VAL A 92 0.75 -10.75 4.44
N ASN A 93 -0.05 -11.22 3.47
CA ASN A 93 -1.18 -12.11 3.72
C ASN A 93 -1.04 -13.50 3.07
N HIS A 94 -0.02 -13.75 2.24
CA HIS A 94 0.15 -15.05 1.58
C HIS A 94 1.31 -15.84 2.17
N ARG A 95 2.53 -15.39 1.98
CA ARG A 95 3.73 -16.07 2.46
C ARG A 95 4.79 -15.05 2.84
N TRP A 96 5.33 -15.18 4.04
CA TRP A 96 6.50 -14.43 4.42
C TRP A 96 7.71 -14.85 3.58
N LEU A 97 8.33 -13.92 2.91
CA LEU A 97 9.57 -14.15 2.19
C LEU A 97 10.75 -13.95 3.14
N GLY A 98 11.57 -15.00 3.31
CA GLY A 98 12.76 -14.86 4.15
C GLY A 98 13.67 -13.74 3.67
N GLY A 99 14.08 -12.87 4.60
CA GLY A 99 14.86 -11.67 4.30
C GLY A 99 14.03 -10.44 3.93
N LEU A 100 12.71 -10.47 4.09
CA LEU A 100 11.83 -9.36 3.76
C LEU A 100 12.24 -8.07 4.49
N LEU A 101 12.66 -8.18 5.73
CA LEU A 101 13.15 -7.06 6.53
C LEU A 101 14.68 -7.03 6.57
N THR A 102 15.32 -8.16 6.84
CA THR A 102 16.78 -8.25 7.04
C THR A 102 17.59 -8.11 5.75
N ASN A 103 16.98 -8.32 4.60
CA ASN A 103 17.59 -8.12 3.28
C ASN A 103 16.67 -7.25 2.40
N PHE A 104 16.24 -6.12 2.94
CA PHE A 104 15.25 -5.25 2.33
C PHE A 104 15.65 -4.78 0.92
N ARG A 105 16.94 -4.50 0.69
CA ARG A 105 17.46 -4.11 -0.63
C ARG A 105 17.10 -5.12 -1.74
N THR A 106 17.30 -6.41 -1.48
CA THR A 106 16.93 -7.44 -2.46
C THR A 106 15.41 -7.55 -2.66
N ILE A 107 14.62 -7.26 -1.63
CA ILE A 107 13.17 -7.21 -1.75
C ILE A 107 12.75 -6.01 -2.59
N THR A 108 13.37 -4.84 -2.41
CA THR A 108 13.14 -3.66 -3.25
C THR A 108 13.43 -3.94 -4.73
N ASP A 109 14.53 -4.65 -5.05
CA ASP A 109 14.81 -5.07 -6.43
C ASP A 109 13.69 -5.98 -7.00
N ARG A 110 13.05 -6.81 -6.15
CA ARG A 110 11.93 -7.66 -6.56
C ARG A 110 10.62 -6.88 -6.72
N ILE A 111 10.41 -5.87 -5.89
CA ILE A 111 9.28 -4.93 -6.02
C ILE A 111 9.42 -4.13 -7.32
N GLN A 112 10.60 -3.61 -7.63
CA GLN A 112 10.87 -2.94 -8.91
C GLN A 112 10.58 -3.86 -10.10
N ARG A 113 10.98 -5.14 -9.99
CA ARG A 113 10.68 -6.14 -11.02
C ARG A 113 9.18 -6.41 -11.16
N LEU A 114 8.42 -6.40 -10.06
CA LEU A 114 6.96 -6.48 -10.08
C LEU A 114 6.37 -5.30 -10.87
N HIS A 115 6.75 -4.07 -10.54
CA HIS A 115 6.28 -2.88 -11.25
C HIS A 115 6.63 -2.89 -12.74
N GLU A 116 7.86 -3.29 -13.08
CA GLU A 116 8.28 -3.43 -14.48
C GLU A 116 7.39 -4.41 -15.25
N LEU A 117 7.16 -5.62 -14.70
CA LEU A 117 6.33 -6.62 -15.36
C LEU A 117 4.86 -6.22 -15.44
N SER A 118 4.31 -5.56 -14.42
CA SER A 118 2.94 -5.03 -14.44
C SER A 118 2.79 -4.00 -15.55
N ARG A 119 3.70 -3.02 -15.65
CA ARG A 119 3.70 -2.03 -16.71
C ARG A 119 3.78 -2.67 -18.10
N LEU A 120 4.74 -3.59 -18.33
CA LEU A 120 4.86 -4.30 -19.60
C LEU A 120 3.61 -5.09 -19.99
N ASN A 121 2.86 -5.58 -18.99
CA ASN A 121 1.59 -6.28 -19.21
C ASN A 121 0.46 -5.30 -19.54
N GLU A 122 0.37 -4.17 -18.85
CA GLU A 122 -0.62 -3.11 -19.08
C GLU A 122 -0.44 -2.44 -20.44
N GLU A 123 0.81 -2.17 -20.85
CA GLU A 123 1.16 -1.62 -22.17
C GLU A 123 1.03 -2.65 -23.32
N GLY A 124 0.61 -3.89 -23.03
CA GLY A 124 0.49 -4.95 -24.06
C GLY A 124 1.83 -5.47 -24.63
N GLN A 125 2.97 -5.01 -24.12
CA GLN A 125 4.29 -5.39 -24.64
C GLN A 125 4.60 -6.89 -24.44
N LEU A 126 4.00 -7.53 -23.42
CA LEU A 126 4.12 -8.97 -23.21
C LEU A 126 3.46 -9.78 -24.34
N GLU A 127 2.48 -9.22 -25.03
CA GLU A 127 1.82 -9.90 -26.16
C GLU A 127 2.69 -9.98 -27.41
N LEU A 128 3.66 -9.07 -27.57
CA LEU A 128 4.61 -9.04 -28.66
C LEU A 128 5.70 -10.15 -28.54
N LEU A 129 5.83 -10.74 -27.35
CA LEU A 129 6.82 -11.80 -27.10
C LEU A 129 6.39 -13.16 -27.68
N PRO A 130 7.33 -14.04 -28.03
CA PRO A 130 7.02 -15.41 -28.38
C PRO A 130 6.21 -16.11 -27.29
N ALA A 131 5.21 -16.92 -27.64
CA ALA A 131 4.24 -17.52 -26.72
C ALA A 131 4.88 -18.21 -25.48
N LYS A 132 6.01 -18.87 -25.66
CA LYS A 132 6.74 -19.53 -24.57
C LYS A 132 7.33 -18.51 -23.56
N GLU A 133 7.91 -17.44 -24.07
CA GLU A 133 8.53 -16.41 -23.24
C GLU A 133 7.46 -15.59 -22.51
N ARG A 134 6.40 -15.19 -23.21
CA ARG A 134 5.22 -14.54 -22.62
C ARG A 134 4.68 -15.33 -21.42
N LEU A 135 4.49 -16.63 -21.58
CA LEU A 135 3.95 -17.49 -20.52
C LEU A 135 4.87 -17.53 -19.29
N VAL A 136 6.19 -17.52 -19.49
CA VAL A 136 7.16 -17.46 -18.38
C VAL A 136 7.06 -16.12 -17.64
N ARG A 137 6.94 -14.99 -18.36
CA ARG A 137 6.82 -13.65 -17.74
C ARG A 137 5.49 -13.48 -17.00
N LEU A 138 4.38 -13.92 -17.58
CA LEU A 138 3.08 -13.88 -16.91
C LEU A 138 3.07 -14.72 -15.62
N HIS A 139 3.69 -15.89 -15.64
CA HIS A 139 3.79 -16.71 -14.44
C HIS A 139 4.72 -16.10 -13.37
N GLU A 140 5.79 -15.42 -13.79
CA GLU A 140 6.66 -14.64 -12.91
C GLU A 140 5.85 -13.50 -12.25
N LEU A 141 5.09 -12.73 -13.04
CA LEU A 141 4.22 -11.64 -12.58
C LEU A 141 3.21 -12.14 -11.55
N GLU A 142 2.41 -13.15 -11.89
CA GLU A 142 1.42 -13.74 -10.98
C GLU A 142 2.03 -14.14 -9.62
N LYS A 143 3.23 -14.70 -9.65
CA LYS A 143 3.94 -15.11 -8.43
C LYS A 143 4.44 -13.93 -7.60
N LEU A 144 4.90 -12.87 -8.24
CA LEU A 144 5.34 -11.65 -7.56
C LEU A 144 4.14 -10.90 -7.00
N GLU A 145 3.08 -10.69 -7.75
CA GLU A 145 1.83 -10.07 -7.29
C GLU A 145 1.29 -10.77 -6.06
N LYS A 146 1.16 -12.08 -6.12
CA LYS A 146 0.64 -12.86 -5.01
C LYS A 146 1.42 -12.69 -3.69
N ASN A 147 2.74 -12.48 -3.75
CA ASN A 147 3.57 -12.44 -2.56
C ASN A 147 4.01 -11.04 -2.14
N LEU A 148 4.03 -10.08 -3.06
CA LEU A 148 4.60 -8.74 -2.84
C LEU A 148 3.60 -7.60 -3.04
N SER A 149 2.38 -7.84 -3.55
CA SER A 149 1.40 -6.78 -3.78
C SER A 149 1.16 -5.91 -2.55
N GLY A 150 0.98 -6.52 -1.40
CA GLY A 150 0.73 -5.78 -0.15
C GLY A 150 1.93 -4.99 0.39
N VAL A 151 3.14 -5.20 -0.15
CA VAL A 151 4.36 -4.46 0.21
C VAL A 151 4.93 -3.67 -0.96
N ALA A 152 4.22 -3.60 -2.08
CA ALA A 152 4.68 -2.93 -3.30
C ALA A 152 4.99 -1.44 -3.10
N MET A 153 4.24 -0.76 -2.22
CA MET A 153 4.43 0.67 -1.89
C MET A 153 5.42 0.91 -0.76
N MET A 154 6.09 -0.14 -0.25
CA MET A 154 6.99 -0.01 0.88
C MET A 154 8.39 0.43 0.44
N SER A 155 8.75 1.68 0.71
CA SER A 155 10.06 2.27 0.37
C SER A 155 11.12 2.08 1.46
N LYS A 156 10.72 1.92 2.72
CA LYS A 156 11.59 1.74 3.88
C LYS A 156 11.10 0.63 4.80
N VAL A 157 11.97 0.18 5.69
CA VAL A 157 11.64 -0.81 6.72
C VAL A 157 10.57 -0.23 7.66
N PRO A 158 9.52 -1.00 8.04
CA PRO A 158 8.43 -0.50 8.86
C PRO A 158 8.88 -0.15 10.28
N SER A 159 8.20 0.82 10.90
CA SER A 159 8.46 1.29 12.26
C SER A 159 7.90 0.34 13.32
N ALA A 160 6.89 -0.45 13.00
CA ALA A 160 6.33 -1.51 13.84
C ALA A 160 5.72 -2.62 12.98
N ILE A 161 5.49 -3.78 13.58
CA ILE A 161 4.89 -4.93 12.91
C ILE A 161 3.74 -5.46 13.78
N PHE A 162 2.60 -5.68 13.14
CA PHE A 162 1.47 -6.38 13.73
C PHE A 162 1.35 -7.78 13.13
N VAL A 163 1.36 -8.83 13.98
CA VAL A 163 1.37 -10.23 13.54
C VAL A 163 0.18 -10.99 14.12
N ILE A 164 -0.50 -11.76 13.26
CA ILE A 164 -1.50 -12.74 13.66
C ILE A 164 -0.89 -14.15 13.55
N ASP A 165 -0.98 -14.94 14.63
CA ASP A 165 -0.41 -16.29 14.76
C ASP A 165 1.13 -16.32 14.71
N LEU A 166 1.73 -16.14 15.89
CA LEU A 166 3.20 -16.18 16.05
C LEU A 166 3.82 -17.54 15.68
N THR A 167 3.04 -18.61 15.72
CA THR A 167 3.53 -19.97 15.42
C THR A 167 3.73 -20.13 13.91
N ALA A 168 2.86 -19.56 13.11
CA ALA A 168 2.97 -19.58 11.65
C ALA A 168 4.05 -18.61 11.17
N GLU A 169 4.15 -17.43 11.80
CA GLU A 169 4.98 -16.30 11.35
C GLU A 169 6.32 -16.18 12.08
N GLN A 170 6.91 -17.31 12.50
CA GLN A 170 8.18 -17.33 13.25
C GLN A 170 9.32 -16.60 12.52
N LEU A 171 9.36 -16.66 11.18
CA LEU A 171 10.39 -15.97 10.40
C LEU A 171 10.24 -14.44 10.53
N ALA A 172 9.02 -13.92 10.43
CA ALA A 172 8.72 -12.50 10.61
C ALA A 172 9.14 -12.02 12.01
N VAL A 173 8.76 -12.78 13.04
CA VAL A 173 9.11 -12.51 14.44
C VAL A 173 10.63 -12.47 14.65
N HIS A 174 11.37 -13.44 14.09
CA HIS A 174 12.83 -13.47 14.21
C HIS A 174 13.51 -12.31 13.49
N GLU A 175 13.03 -11.94 12.30
CA GLU A 175 13.58 -10.82 11.53
C GLU A 175 13.30 -9.49 12.20
N ALA A 176 12.07 -9.28 12.71
CA ALA A 176 11.70 -8.09 13.48
C ALA A 176 12.58 -7.90 14.71
N LYS A 177 12.75 -8.94 15.53
CA LYS A 177 13.61 -8.92 16.71
C LYS A 177 15.07 -8.64 16.36
N ARG A 178 15.57 -9.20 15.26
CA ARG A 178 16.95 -8.97 14.83
C ARG A 178 17.22 -7.51 14.49
N LEU A 179 16.21 -6.81 13.99
CA LEU A 179 16.30 -5.39 13.63
C LEU A 179 15.85 -4.45 14.76
N GLY A 180 15.34 -5.00 15.87
CA GLY A 180 14.82 -4.20 16.97
C GLY A 180 13.53 -3.47 16.67
N ILE A 181 12.74 -3.96 15.69
CA ILE A 181 11.46 -3.37 15.32
C ILE A 181 10.41 -3.80 16.35
N PRO A 182 9.64 -2.87 16.92
CA PRO A 182 8.54 -3.17 17.86
C PRO A 182 7.53 -4.15 17.25
N LEU A 183 7.18 -5.18 18.02
CA LEU A 183 6.36 -6.28 17.57
C LEU A 183 5.08 -6.38 18.41
N ILE A 184 3.94 -6.18 17.77
CA ILE A 184 2.60 -6.35 18.34
C ILE A 184 2.05 -7.68 17.80
N GLY A 185 1.53 -8.54 18.66
CA GLY A 185 1.02 -9.83 18.22
C GLY A 185 -0.33 -10.20 18.81
N LEU A 186 -1.22 -10.76 17.96
CA LEU A 186 -2.37 -11.53 18.41
C LEU A 186 -1.87 -12.90 18.84
N VAL A 187 -2.01 -13.22 20.14
CA VAL A 187 -1.38 -14.37 20.79
C VAL A 187 -2.44 -15.31 21.33
N ASP A 188 -2.57 -16.49 20.73
CA ASP A 188 -3.45 -17.55 21.23
C ASP A 188 -2.74 -18.38 22.31
N THR A 189 -3.47 -19.24 22.96
CA THR A 189 -3.04 -20.07 24.09
C THR A 189 -1.91 -21.06 23.79
N ASN A 190 -1.63 -21.35 22.52
CA ASN A 190 -0.53 -22.20 22.03
C ASN A 190 0.78 -21.46 21.76
N CYS A 191 0.75 -20.11 21.74
CA CYS A 191 1.88 -19.27 21.42
C CYS A 191 2.72 -18.89 22.65
N ASP A 192 3.94 -18.39 22.41
CA ASP A 192 4.80 -17.83 23.46
C ASP A 192 4.64 -16.29 23.47
N PRO A 193 3.99 -15.71 24.51
CA PRO A 193 3.75 -14.27 24.58
C PRO A 193 5.03 -13.43 24.78
N ASP A 194 6.13 -14.04 25.19
CA ASP A 194 7.41 -13.36 25.40
C ASP A 194 8.17 -13.14 24.06
N GLN A 195 7.57 -13.61 22.94
CA GLN A 195 8.11 -13.37 21.60
C GLN A 195 7.68 -12.02 20.99
N VAL A 196 6.82 -11.29 21.63
CA VAL A 196 6.35 -9.98 21.18
C VAL A 196 6.55 -8.94 22.28
N ASP A 197 6.68 -7.68 21.88
CA ASP A 197 6.80 -6.59 22.83
C ASP A 197 5.44 -6.27 23.46
N LEU A 198 4.37 -6.36 22.65
CA LEU A 198 3.01 -6.20 23.12
C LEU A 198 2.14 -7.38 22.65
N ALA A 199 1.71 -8.20 23.60
CA ALA A 199 0.90 -9.37 23.33
C ALA A 199 -0.60 -9.06 23.56
N ILE A 200 -1.41 -9.21 22.53
CA ILE A 200 -2.88 -9.14 22.63
C ILE A 200 -3.38 -10.58 22.73
N PRO A 201 -3.83 -11.05 23.91
CA PRO A 201 -4.32 -12.42 24.03
C PRO A 201 -5.67 -12.55 23.31
N GLY A 202 -5.79 -13.49 22.40
CA GLY A 202 -7.00 -13.71 21.63
C GLY A 202 -6.93 -14.89 20.68
N ASN A 203 -8.09 -15.25 20.13
CA ASN A 203 -8.26 -16.37 19.22
C ASN A 203 -7.77 -16.00 17.81
N ASP A 204 -6.82 -16.74 17.29
CA ASP A 204 -6.28 -16.57 15.93
C ASP A 204 -6.93 -17.49 14.87
N ASP A 205 -7.81 -18.42 15.29
CA ASP A 205 -8.53 -19.35 14.42
C ASP A 205 -9.85 -18.80 13.90
N ALA A 206 -10.45 -17.81 14.57
CA ALA A 206 -11.73 -17.24 14.20
C ALA A 206 -11.55 -16.03 13.28
N ILE A 207 -12.16 -16.07 12.08
CA ILE A 207 -12.12 -14.95 11.10
C ILE A 207 -12.58 -13.65 11.72
N ARG A 208 -13.70 -13.66 12.49
CA ARG A 208 -14.24 -12.47 13.15
C ARG A 208 -13.31 -11.91 14.23
N SER A 209 -12.58 -12.77 14.94
CA SER A 209 -11.60 -12.36 15.94
C SER A 209 -10.42 -11.63 15.28
N ASN A 210 -9.89 -12.22 14.20
CA ASN A 210 -8.79 -11.65 13.44
C ASN A 210 -9.15 -10.29 12.82
N ASP A 211 -10.35 -10.19 12.24
CA ASP A 211 -10.85 -8.93 11.67
C ASP A 211 -11.05 -7.85 12.74
N LEU A 212 -11.66 -8.20 13.89
CA LEU A 212 -11.86 -7.26 14.98
C LEU A 212 -10.54 -6.68 15.52
N ILE A 213 -9.56 -7.54 15.78
CA ILE A 213 -8.27 -7.09 16.32
C ILE A 213 -7.49 -6.31 15.26
N ALA A 214 -7.44 -6.77 14.00
CA ALA A 214 -6.80 -6.04 12.91
C ALA A 214 -7.47 -4.65 12.70
N ARG A 215 -8.80 -4.57 12.85
CA ARG A 215 -9.55 -3.30 12.80
C ARG A 215 -9.12 -2.33 13.91
N ILE A 216 -8.94 -2.81 15.14
CA ILE A 216 -8.50 -1.96 16.26
C ILE A 216 -7.11 -1.35 15.96
N ILE A 217 -6.20 -2.15 15.41
CA ILE A 217 -4.87 -1.67 15.02
C ILE A 217 -4.97 -0.65 13.88
N ALA A 218 -5.77 -0.95 12.84
CA ALA A 218 -5.98 -0.04 11.72
C ALA A 218 -6.65 1.28 12.14
N ASP A 219 -7.60 1.24 13.08
CA ASP A 219 -8.23 2.44 13.64
C ASP A 219 -7.20 3.32 14.38
N GLY A 220 -6.25 2.71 15.09
CA GLY A 220 -5.12 3.42 15.71
C GLY A 220 -4.26 4.14 14.69
N VAL A 221 -3.93 3.47 13.56
CA VAL A 221 -3.19 4.09 12.46
C VAL A 221 -3.95 5.29 11.87
N ILE A 222 -5.25 5.11 11.59
CA ILE A 222 -6.09 6.16 11.01
C ILE A 222 -6.20 7.35 11.99
N GLU A 223 -6.34 7.09 13.28
CA GLU A 223 -6.37 8.14 14.30
C GLU A 223 -5.03 8.88 14.38
N GLY A 224 -3.90 8.16 14.39
CA GLY A 224 -2.57 8.74 14.42
C GLY A 224 -2.27 9.62 13.21
N ARG A 225 -2.65 9.17 12.01
CA ARG A 225 -2.48 9.95 10.79
C ARG A 225 -3.25 11.28 10.76
N LYS A 226 -4.37 11.39 11.50
CA LYS A 226 -5.08 12.67 11.65
C LYS A 226 -4.29 13.68 12.48
N HIS A 227 -3.33 13.24 13.24
CA HIS A 227 -2.43 14.06 14.05
C HIS A 227 -1.06 14.27 13.40
N LEU A 228 -0.83 13.73 12.19
CA LEU A 228 0.32 14.14 11.40
C LEU A 228 0.18 15.65 11.15
N PRO A 229 1.19 16.46 11.53
CA PRO A 229 1.22 17.82 11.07
C PRO A 229 1.18 17.76 9.54
N SER A 230 0.10 18.25 8.96
CA SER A 230 0.10 18.53 7.54
C SER A 230 1.19 19.59 7.32
N ALA A 231 1.94 19.50 6.22
CA ALA A 231 2.95 20.50 5.83
C ALA A 231 2.41 21.95 5.82
N VAL A 232 1.15 22.09 6.12
CA VAL A 232 0.31 23.29 6.12
C VAL A 232 0.10 23.88 7.53
N GLU A 233 0.56 23.25 8.64
CA GLU A 233 0.29 23.75 10.02
C GLU A 233 1.03 25.06 10.39
N GLY A 234 1.89 25.59 9.51
CA GLY A 234 2.46 26.92 9.64
C GLY A 234 1.70 28.04 8.93
N LEU A 235 0.72 27.68 8.09
CA LEU A 235 -0.12 28.61 7.35
C LEU A 235 -1.45 28.81 8.06
N SER A 236 -2.06 29.98 7.93
CA SER A 236 -3.43 30.19 8.36
C SER A 236 -4.37 29.27 7.56
N SER A 237 -5.55 28.95 8.11
CA SER A 237 -6.51 28.06 7.43
C SER A 237 -6.86 28.52 6.00
N ASP A 238 -6.79 29.81 5.75
CA ASP A 238 -7.07 30.42 4.44
C ASP A 238 -5.88 30.27 3.47
N GLU A 239 -4.64 30.33 3.97
CA GLU A 239 -3.42 30.09 3.20
C GLU A 239 -3.24 28.60 2.86
N ALA A 240 -3.59 27.72 3.77
CA ALA A 240 -3.59 26.27 3.57
C ALA A 240 -4.58 25.87 2.47
N ALA A 241 -5.80 26.38 2.53
CA ALA A 241 -6.82 26.14 1.51
C ALA A 241 -6.39 26.68 0.14
N ALA A 242 -5.68 27.82 0.10
CA ALA A 242 -5.17 28.39 -1.13
C ALA A 242 -4.04 27.55 -1.76
N VAL A 243 -3.19 26.91 -0.94
CA VAL A 243 -2.14 26.00 -1.43
C VAL A 243 -2.78 24.71 -1.98
N ASP A 244 -3.74 24.11 -1.27
CA ASP A 244 -4.45 22.93 -1.73
C ASP A 244 -5.22 23.19 -3.03
N GLU A 245 -5.86 24.38 -3.17
CA GLU A 245 -6.55 24.80 -4.38
C GLU A 245 -5.58 25.01 -5.54
N ALA A 246 -4.42 25.63 -5.29
CA ALA A 246 -3.40 25.86 -6.33
C ALA A 246 -2.76 24.55 -6.82
N VAL A 247 -2.50 23.60 -5.91
CA VAL A 247 -1.98 22.27 -6.27
C VAL A 247 -3.01 21.49 -7.07
N ALA A 248 -4.27 21.51 -6.66
CA ALA A 248 -5.35 20.86 -7.41
C ALA A 248 -5.53 21.46 -8.81
N GLU A 249 -5.36 22.79 -8.96
CA GLU A 249 -5.42 23.45 -10.24
C GLU A 249 -4.27 23.05 -11.17
N ILE A 250 -3.05 22.97 -10.66
CA ILE A 250 -1.86 22.53 -11.43
C ILE A 250 -2.01 21.08 -11.89
N LEU A 251 -2.48 20.19 -11.02
CA LEU A 251 -2.72 18.78 -11.37
C LEU A 251 -3.83 18.65 -12.43
N ALA A 252 -4.91 19.42 -12.30
CA ALA A 252 -6.00 19.44 -13.28
C ALA A 252 -5.54 19.99 -14.65
N GLN A 253 -4.65 20.97 -14.67
CA GLN A 253 -4.07 21.50 -15.91
C GLN A 253 -3.20 20.46 -16.60
N ALA A 254 -2.38 19.71 -15.86
CA ALA A 254 -1.55 18.65 -16.42
C ALA A 254 -2.40 17.51 -17.01
N GLU A 255 -3.48 17.09 -16.35
CA GLU A 255 -4.42 16.08 -16.89
C GLU A 255 -5.10 16.57 -18.18
N VAL A 256 -5.49 17.84 -18.24
CA VAL A 256 -6.10 18.43 -19.44
C VAL A 256 -5.08 18.52 -20.58
N ALA A 257 -3.84 18.90 -20.30
CA ALA A 257 -2.78 18.98 -21.30
C ALA A 257 -2.48 17.60 -21.91
N GLU A 258 -2.45 16.53 -21.09
CA GLU A 258 -2.26 15.16 -21.56
C GLU A 258 -3.39 14.75 -22.53
N VAL A 259 -4.64 14.99 -22.18
CA VAL A 259 -5.79 14.68 -23.04
C VAL A 259 -5.77 15.49 -24.35
N VAL A 260 -5.38 16.77 -24.30
CA VAL A 260 -5.26 17.62 -25.50
C VAL A 260 -4.16 17.09 -26.43
N ALA A 261 -3.03 16.67 -25.88
CA ALA A 261 -1.95 16.07 -26.66
C ALA A 261 -2.38 14.75 -27.32
N GLU A 262 -3.09 13.87 -26.60
CA GLU A 262 -3.63 12.63 -27.17
C GLU A 262 -4.59 12.89 -28.34
N VAL A 263 -5.48 13.87 -28.20
CA VAL A 263 -6.43 14.26 -29.26
C VAL A 263 -5.69 14.82 -30.47
N ALA A 264 -4.71 15.69 -30.26
CA ALA A 264 -3.94 16.28 -31.35
C ALA A 264 -3.14 15.22 -32.14
N VAL A 265 -2.54 14.24 -31.45
CA VAL A 265 -1.87 13.11 -32.10
C VAL A 265 -2.85 12.26 -32.90
N ALA A 266 -4.04 12.00 -32.35
CA ALA A 266 -5.07 11.25 -33.08
C ALA A 266 -5.56 11.97 -34.33
N GLU A 267 -5.71 13.30 -34.28
CA GLU A 267 -6.08 14.12 -35.44
C GLU A 267 -4.99 14.13 -36.52
N ALA A 268 -3.71 14.21 -36.10
CA ALA A 268 -2.57 14.12 -37.02
C ALA A 268 -2.53 12.75 -37.76
N LEU A 269 -2.72 11.65 -37.06
CA LEU A 269 -2.79 10.31 -37.67
C LEU A 269 -3.95 10.18 -38.66
N VAL A 270 -5.09 10.78 -38.36
CA VAL A 270 -6.24 10.80 -39.30
C VAL A 270 -5.92 11.64 -40.54
N ALA A 271 -5.30 12.79 -40.39
CA ALA A 271 -4.92 13.65 -41.50
C ALA A 271 -3.89 12.97 -42.40
N GLU A 272 -2.90 12.27 -41.83
CA GLU A 272 -1.91 11.47 -42.56
C GLU A 272 -2.59 10.35 -43.37
N ALA A 273 -3.50 9.59 -42.77
CA ALA A 273 -4.24 8.53 -43.42
C ALA A 273 -5.13 9.05 -44.58
N VAL A 274 -5.71 10.24 -44.41
CA VAL A 274 -6.50 10.91 -45.48
C VAL A 274 -5.58 11.33 -46.62
N ALA A 275 -4.41 11.91 -46.32
CA ALA A 275 -3.42 12.29 -47.34
C ALA A 275 -2.93 11.08 -48.12
N GLU A 276 -2.61 9.97 -47.47
CA GLU A 276 -2.24 8.71 -48.11
C GLU A 276 -3.35 8.16 -49.06
N ALA A 277 -4.60 8.21 -48.58
CA ALA A 277 -5.75 7.78 -49.36
C ALA A 277 -5.96 8.66 -50.63
N VAL A 278 -5.79 9.98 -50.49
CA VAL A 278 -5.89 10.92 -51.65
C VAL A 278 -4.72 10.72 -52.61
N ILE A 279 -3.50 10.47 -52.16
CA ILE A 279 -2.34 10.18 -53.01
C ILE A 279 -2.54 8.86 -53.78
N ALA A 280 -3.19 7.86 -53.17
CA ALA A 280 -3.44 6.56 -53.78
C ALA A 280 -4.61 6.57 -54.79
N ASP A 281 -5.45 7.61 -54.80
CA ASP A 281 -6.58 7.72 -55.73
C ASP A 281 -6.11 8.18 -57.12
N PRO A 282 -6.22 7.33 -58.17
CA PRO A 282 -5.82 7.68 -59.51
C PRO A 282 -6.67 8.78 -60.17
N THR A 283 -7.79 9.19 -59.53
CA THR A 283 -8.71 10.23 -60.01
C THR A 283 -8.46 11.58 -59.34
N ALA A 284 -7.64 11.65 -58.28
CA ALA A 284 -7.37 12.87 -57.56
C ALA A 284 -6.62 13.93 -58.40
N THR A 285 -7.04 15.14 -58.30
CA THR A 285 -6.35 16.26 -58.97
C THR A 285 -5.08 16.65 -58.21
N PRO A 286 -4.05 17.23 -58.93
CA PRO A 286 -2.84 17.68 -58.24
C PRO A 286 -3.09 18.69 -57.11
N GLU A 287 -4.16 19.53 -57.22
CA GLU A 287 -4.55 20.46 -56.20
C GLU A 287 -5.06 19.79 -54.95
N GLN A 288 -5.87 18.73 -55.08
CA GLN A 288 -6.39 17.97 -53.92
C GLN A 288 -5.27 17.20 -53.19
N VAL A 289 -4.28 16.68 -53.93
CA VAL A 289 -3.13 16.03 -53.29
C VAL A 289 -2.29 17.03 -52.51
N VAL A 290 -2.04 18.24 -53.08
CA VAL A 290 -1.29 19.27 -52.36
C VAL A 290 -2.04 19.77 -51.11
N GLU A 291 -3.35 19.91 -51.18
CA GLU A 291 -4.19 20.35 -50.05
C GLU A 291 -4.17 19.30 -48.93
N ALA A 292 -4.39 18.04 -49.24
CA ALA A 292 -4.38 16.98 -48.25
C ALA A 292 -3.02 16.79 -47.58
N VAL A 293 -1.92 16.90 -48.33
CA VAL A 293 -0.56 16.85 -47.75
C VAL A 293 -0.29 18.06 -46.87
N ALA A 294 -0.75 19.26 -47.27
CA ALA A 294 -0.58 20.43 -46.45
C ALA A 294 -1.37 20.39 -45.14
N GLU A 295 -2.60 19.85 -45.15
CA GLU A 295 -3.37 19.59 -43.93
C GLU A 295 -2.71 18.57 -43.00
N ALA A 296 -2.13 17.51 -43.53
CA ALA A 296 -1.42 16.50 -42.74
C ALA A 296 -0.16 17.10 -42.06
N VAL A 297 0.63 17.89 -42.80
CA VAL A 297 1.82 18.56 -42.23
C VAL A 297 1.45 19.54 -41.14
N ILE A 298 0.35 20.33 -41.31
CA ILE A 298 -0.11 21.26 -40.27
C ILE A 298 -0.60 20.49 -39.02
N ALA A 299 -1.32 19.39 -39.20
CA ALA A 299 -1.80 18.57 -38.10
C ALA A 299 -0.65 17.93 -37.32
N GLU A 300 0.42 17.50 -38.01
CA GLU A 300 1.65 16.97 -37.39
C GLU A 300 2.37 18.05 -36.56
N GLU A 301 2.51 19.28 -37.09
CA GLU A 301 3.13 20.40 -36.38
C GLU A 301 2.32 20.80 -35.11
N VAL A 302 1.00 20.79 -35.20
CA VAL A 302 0.11 21.08 -34.05
C VAL A 302 0.20 19.97 -33.00
N ALA A 303 0.32 18.71 -33.43
CA ALA A 303 0.47 17.58 -32.50
C ALA A 303 1.82 17.62 -31.78
N GLU A 304 2.92 17.96 -32.48
CA GLU A 304 4.24 18.11 -31.85
C GLU A 304 4.23 19.25 -30.80
N GLU A 305 3.59 20.40 -31.10
CA GLU A 305 3.48 21.52 -30.17
C GLU A 305 2.65 21.15 -28.94
N ALA A 306 1.49 20.48 -29.10
CA ALA A 306 0.64 20.04 -28.02
C ALA A 306 1.33 19.01 -27.10
N VAL A 307 2.08 18.07 -27.67
CA VAL A 307 2.87 17.11 -26.90
C VAL A 307 4.00 17.82 -26.13
N ALA A 308 4.65 18.80 -26.72
CA ALA A 308 5.69 19.57 -26.04
C ALA A 308 5.15 20.40 -24.86
N GLU A 309 3.98 21.02 -25.01
CA GLU A 309 3.29 21.72 -23.91
C GLU A 309 2.89 20.74 -22.80
N ALA A 310 2.28 19.60 -23.12
CA ALA A 310 1.88 18.59 -22.14
C ALA A 310 3.07 18.07 -21.34
N ILE A 311 4.23 17.83 -21.97
CA ILE A 311 5.45 17.41 -21.28
C ILE A 311 5.90 18.48 -20.27
N VAL A 312 5.80 19.75 -20.60
CA VAL A 312 6.17 20.85 -19.68
C VAL A 312 5.21 20.91 -18.51
N ASP A 313 3.91 20.80 -18.75
CA ASP A 313 2.89 20.90 -17.69
C ASP A 313 2.97 19.71 -16.73
N ILE A 314 3.20 18.50 -17.26
CA ILE A 314 3.43 17.30 -16.44
C ILE A 314 4.72 17.45 -15.62
N ALA A 315 5.81 17.94 -16.21
CA ALA A 315 7.06 18.17 -15.50
C ALA A 315 6.94 19.22 -14.39
N VAL A 316 6.12 20.27 -14.62
CA VAL A 316 5.82 21.27 -13.58
C VAL A 316 5.00 20.66 -12.46
N ALA A 317 3.99 19.84 -12.78
CA ALA A 317 3.16 19.15 -11.78
C ALA A 317 4.01 18.18 -10.93
N GLU A 318 4.89 17.40 -11.56
CA GLU A 318 5.83 16.51 -10.87
C GLU A 318 6.80 17.29 -9.95
N ALA A 319 7.37 18.39 -10.43
CA ALA A 319 8.27 19.25 -9.66
C ALA A 319 7.58 19.90 -8.44
N VAL A 320 6.31 20.28 -8.58
CA VAL A 320 5.51 20.82 -7.46
C VAL A 320 5.26 19.75 -6.42
N VAL A 321 4.91 18.53 -6.83
CA VAL A 321 4.72 17.41 -5.91
C VAL A 321 6.03 17.05 -5.21
N GLU A 322 7.15 17.03 -5.94
CA GLU A 322 8.48 16.74 -5.37
C GLU A 322 8.91 17.82 -4.36
N ALA A 323 8.69 19.11 -4.69
CA ALA A 323 8.98 20.22 -3.80
C ALA A 323 8.14 20.19 -2.50
N ILE A 324 6.88 19.79 -2.58
CA ILE A 324 6.03 19.60 -1.40
C ILE A 324 6.58 18.47 -0.53
N VAL A 325 6.97 17.34 -1.13
CA VAL A 325 7.54 16.18 -0.42
C VAL A 325 8.90 16.54 0.21
N GLU A 326 9.74 17.34 -0.47
CA GLU A 326 11.02 17.82 0.09
C GLU A 326 10.80 18.80 1.24
N ALA A 327 9.85 19.74 1.11
CA ALA A 327 9.50 20.67 2.18
C ALA A 327 8.96 19.93 3.42
N GLU A 328 8.14 18.91 3.24
CA GLU A 328 7.69 18.02 4.32
C GLU A 328 8.86 17.29 5.00
N ALA A 329 9.84 16.84 4.22
CA ALA A 329 11.03 16.16 4.75
C ALA A 329 11.97 17.12 5.51
N GLU A 330 12.14 18.36 5.05
CA GLU A 330 12.95 19.39 5.73
C GLU A 330 12.31 19.82 7.06
N ILE A 331 11.01 20.05 7.10
CA ILE A 331 10.26 20.37 8.32
C ILE A 331 10.40 19.24 9.34
N ALA A 332 10.27 17.98 8.90
CA ALA A 332 10.46 16.81 9.76
C ALA A 332 11.89 16.68 10.30
N ALA A 333 12.90 17.17 9.57
CA ALA A 333 14.31 17.17 9.99
C ALA A 333 14.63 18.30 10.97
N GLU A 334 14.01 19.47 10.85
CA GLU A 334 14.18 20.59 11.78
C GLU A 334 13.54 20.34 13.15
N GLU A 335 12.44 19.60 13.20
CA GLU A 335 11.78 19.22 14.46
C GLU A 335 12.54 18.14 15.25
N ASN A 336 13.52 17.45 14.66
CA ASN A 336 14.31 16.41 15.33
C ASN A 336 15.83 16.58 15.17
N PRO A 337 16.45 17.66 15.71
CA PRO A 337 17.88 17.97 15.50
C PRO A 337 18.85 17.08 16.30
N SER A 338 18.40 15.94 16.85
CA SER A 338 19.21 15.02 17.66
C SER A 338 18.89 13.54 17.41
N ALA A 339 19.04 13.09 16.17
CA ALA A 339 19.14 11.67 15.85
C ALA A 339 20.50 11.37 15.25
#